data_466dbf2b125bb1dff4445a6d019d436f
#
_entry.id   466dbf2b125bb1dff4445a6d019d436f
#
_cell.length_a   1.000
_cell.length_b   1.000
_cell.length_c   1.000
_cell.angle_alpha   90.00
_cell.angle_beta   90.00
_cell.angle_gamma   90.00
#
_symmetry.space_group_name_H-M   'P 1'
#
loop_
_entity.id
_entity.type
_entity.pdbx_description
1 polymer ?
#
loop_
_entity_poly.entity_id
_entity_poly.type
_entity_poly.pdbx_seq_one_letter_code
_entity_poly.pdbx_strand_id
1 'polypeptide(L)'
;RRTKFGDYRFEPTQQKHVITINNDLNHYAFLITYLHEVAHLITFEKHKNQVNPHGEEWKNTFKRVSLPVLNPQVFPDLLLKKLAHYLRSPKASSCSDPNLYALLKQYDHPDDTCLLKTLQVGDQFLFNKASYQYLELKRTRILCLQINSGRKYLIAQIASVKKISSSDG
;
A
#
# COMPACT_ATOMS: atom_id res chain seq x y z
N ARG A 1 8.90 0.43 9.11
CA ARG A 1 8.49 1.70 8.46
C ARG A 1 7.50 1.38 7.35
N ARG A 2 6.25 1.78 7.53
CA ARG A 2 5.12 1.52 6.61
C ARG A 2 5.12 2.34 5.30
N THR A 3 6.23 2.95 4.92
CA THR A 3 6.31 3.86 3.77
C THR A 3 6.97 3.25 2.52
N LYS A 4 7.47 2.02 2.61
CA LYS A 4 8.14 1.33 1.51
C LYS A 4 7.33 0.09 1.13
N PHE A 5 6.83 0.04 -0.11
CA PHE A 5 6.01 -1.06 -0.59
C PHE A 5 6.84 -2.25 -1.07
N GLY A 6 8.05 -1.99 -1.56
CA GLY A 6 8.98 -2.99 -2.03
C GLY A 6 10.42 -2.55 -1.83
N ASP A 7 11.34 -3.44 -2.11
CA ASP A 7 12.78 -3.22 -2.07
C ASP A 7 13.50 -4.16 -3.03
N TYR A 8 14.41 -3.60 -3.82
CA TYR A 8 15.38 -4.34 -4.59
C TYR A 8 16.78 -4.19 -3.97
N ARG A 9 17.55 -5.27 -3.91
CA ARG A 9 18.95 -5.25 -3.55
C ARG A 9 19.74 -6.32 -4.30
N PHE A 10 21.00 -6.02 -4.57
CA PHE A 10 21.98 -6.99 -5.03
C PHE A 10 22.83 -7.44 -3.86
N GLU A 11 23.01 -8.73 -3.69
CA GLU A 11 23.86 -9.36 -2.67
C GLU A 11 25.19 -9.84 -3.32
N PRO A 12 26.28 -9.07 -3.23
CA PRO A 12 27.51 -9.36 -3.96
C PRO A 12 28.16 -10.70 -3.57
N THR A 13 28.05 -11.07 -2.29
CA THR A 13 28.63 -12.32 -1.77
C THR A 13 27.99 -13.57 -2.36
N GLN A 14 26.69 -13.49 -2.71
CA GLN A 14 25.93 -14.60 -3.29
C GLN A 14 25.67 -14.42 -4.80
N GLN A 15 26.11 -13.30 -5.38
CA GLN A 15 25.79 -12.89 -6.76
C GLN A 15 24.29 -12.97 -7.04
N LYS A 16 23.47 -12.53 -6.08
CA LYS A 16 22.02 -12.73 -6.08
C LYS A 16 21.25 -11.40 -6.05
N HIS A 17 20.21 -11.33 -6.88
CA HIS A 17 19.22 -10.26 -6.84
C HIS A 17 18.08 -10.67 -5.92
N VAL A 18 17.67 -9.76 -5.03
CA VAL A 18 16.57 -9.98 -4.12
C VAL A 18 15.55 -8.86 -4.28
N ILE A 19 14.30 -9.23 -4.56
CA ILE A 19 13.15 -8.33 -4.56
C ILE A 19 12.25 -8.75 -3.41
N THR A 20 11.88 -7.81 -2.56
CA THR A 20 10.89 -8.01 -1.50
C THR A 20 9.72 -7.07 -1.71
N ILE A 21 8.50 -7.54 -1.49
CA ILE A 21 7.28 -6.76 -1.64
C ILE A 21 6.39 -7.03 -0.43
N ASN A 22 5.72 -5.99 0.07
CA ASN A 22 4.76 -6.15 1.14
C ASN A 22 3.60 -7.04 0.70
N ASN A 23 3.22 -7.98 1.54
CA ASN A 23 2.16 -8.96 1.26
C ASN A 23 0.74 -8.43 1.55
N ASP A 24 0.61 -7.22 2.11
CA ASP A 24 -0.65 -6.56 2.44
C ASP A 24 -1.13 -5.60 1.35
N LEU A 25 -0.46 -5.58 0.19
CA LEU A 25 -0.86 -4.77 -0.95
C LEU A 25 -2.01 -5.44 -1.72
N ASN A 26 -2.96 -4.62 -2.22
CA ASN A 26 -3.86 -5.11 -3.25
C ASN A 26 -3.09 -5.47 -4.53
N HIS A 27 -3.67 -6.30 -5.39
CA HIS A 27 -2.98 -6.85 -6.55
C HIS A 27 -2.49 -5.78 -7.56
N TYR A 28 -3.16 -4.62 -7.68
CA TYR A 28 -2.67 -3.52 -8.53
C TYR A 28 -1.44 -2.84 -7.93
N ALA A 29 -1.49 -2.52 -6.64
CA ALA A 29 -0.35 -1.94 -5.94
C ALA A 29 0.83 -2.92 -5.90
N PHE A 30 0.56 -4.22 -5.74
CA PHE A 30 1.57 -5.27 -5.82
C PHE A 30 2.24 -5.30 -7.20
N LEU A 31 1.46 -5.34 -8.29
CA LEU A 31 1.99 -5.39 -9.65
C LEU A 31 2.84 -4.15 -9.98
N ILE A 32 2.35 -2.95 -9.65
CA ILE A 32 3.10 -1.71 -9.88
C ILE A 32 4.41 -1.70 -9.09
N THR A 33 4.38 -2.15 -7.84
CA THR A 33 5.58 -2.25 -6.99
C THR A 33 6.56 -3.28 -7.55
N TYR A 34 6.06 -4.45 -7.96
CA TYR A 34 6.89 -5.49 -8.57
C TYR A 34 7.63 -4.96 -9.81
N LEU A 35 6.93 -4.29 -10.72
CA LEU A 35 7.52 -3.71 -11.93
C LEU A 35 8.55 -2.60 -11.58
N HIS A 36 8.32 -1.83 -10.52
CA HIS A 36 9.26 -0.84 -10.01
C HIS A 36 10.58 -1.50 -9.57
N GLU A 37 10.50 -2.59 -8.81
CA GLU A 37 11.68 -3.31 -8.33
C GLU A 37 12.38 -4.09 -9.45
N VAL A 38 11.64 -4.63 -10.41
CA VAL A 38 12.19 -5.24 -11.64
C VAL A 38 12.95 -4.20 -12.47
N ALA A 39 12.45 -2.97 -12.54
CA ALA A 39 13.15 -1.88 -13.23
C ALA A 39 14.50 -1.57 -12.57
N HIS A 40 14.57 -1.61 -11.23
CA HIS A 40 15.84 -1.49 -10.51
C HIS A 40 16.81 -2.60 -10.85
N LEU A 41 16.34 -3.86 -10.87
CA LEU A 41 17.13 -5.02 -11.21
C LEU A 41 17.73 -4.89 -12.62
N ILE A 42 16.89 -4.61 -13.62
CA ILE A 42 17.34 -4.48 -15.03
C ILE A 42 18.31 -3.30 -15.19
N THR A 43 18.04 -2.18 -14.53
CA THR A 43 18.92 -1.01 -14.58
C THR A 43 20.28 -1.32 -13.94
N PHE A 44 20.27 -2.00 -12.79
CA PHE A 44 21.50 -2.45 -12.14
C PHE A 44 22.29 -3.43 -13.00
N GLU A 45 21.62 -4.43 -13.61
CA GLU A 45 22.30 -5.39 -14.49
C GLU A 45 23.03 -4.69 -15.64
N LYS A 46 22.40 -3.69 -16.25
CA LYS A 46 22.93 -2.97 -17.39
C LYS A 46 24.00 -1.93 -17.02
N HIS A 47 23.83 -1.22 -15.91
CA HIS A 47 24.64 -0.05 -15.57
C HIS A 47 25.42 -0.20 -14.26
N LYS A 48 25.15 -1.27 -13.49
CA LYS A 48 25.69 -1.47 -12.13
C LYS A 48 25.41 -0.23 -11.27
N ASN A 49 26.38 0.27 -10.55
CA ASN A 49 26.26 1.46 -9.68
C ASN A 49 26.66 2.78 -10.41
N GLN A 50 26.66 2.80 -11.73
CA GLN A 50 27.12 3.96 -12.52
C GLN A 50 26.03 5.01 -12.79
N VAL A 51 24.78 4.71 -12.45
CA VAL A 51 23.63 5.58 -12.68
C VAL A 51 22.84 5.81 -11.38
N ASN A 52 22.10 6.90 -11.32
CA ASN A 52 21.26 7.21 -10.17
C ASN A 52 20.11 6.18 -10.04
N PRO A 53 19.76 5.74 -8.83
CA PRO A 53 18.74 4.72 -8.60
C PRO A 53 17.36 5.00 -9.24
N HIS A 54 16.97 6.25 -9.36
CA HIS A 54 15.72 6.68 -10.01
C HIS A 54 15.99 7.72 -11.12
N GLY A 55 17.18 7.63 -11.76
CA GLY A 55 17.57 8.44 -12.90
C GLY A 55 16.81 8.09 -14.18
N GLU A 56 17.20 8.71 -15.28
CA GLU A 56 16.52 8.52 -16.57
C GLU A 56 16.59 7.07 -17.07
N GLU A 57 17.68 6.33 -16.80
CA GLU A 57 17.86 4.94 -17.18
C GLU A 57 16.81 4.06 -16.47
N TRP A 58 16.63 4.25 -15.17
CA TRP A 58 15.61 3.56 -14.42
C TRP A 58 14.18 3.95 -14.87
N LYS A 59 13.90 5.23 -15.07
CA LYS A 59 12.59 5.71 -15.53
C LYS A 59 12.20 5.09 -16.88
N ASN A 60 13.15 5.05 -17.82
CA ASN A 60 12.95 4.46 -19.14
C ASN A 60 12.75 2.94 -19.05
N THR A 61 13.49 2.28 -18.18
CA THR A 61 13.31 0.85 -17.91
C THR A 61 11.94 0.57 -17.28
N PHE A 62 11.52 1.37 -16.28
CA PHE A 62 10.22 1.20 -15.64
C PHE A 62 9.06 1.40 -16.61
N LYS A 63 9.12 2.43 -17.47
CA LYS A 63 8.16 2.60 -18.57
C LYS A 63 8.09 1.35 -19.45
N ARG A 64 9.24 0.87 -19.90
CA ARG A 64 9.34 -0.28 -20.82
C ARG A 64 8.75 -1.55 -20.22
N VAL A 65 9.06 -1.89 -18.96
CA VAL A 65 8.55 -3.11 -18.32
C VAL A 65 7.07 -3.00 -17.97
N SER A 66 6.53 -1.78 -17.86
CA SER A 66 5.12 -1.53 -17.59
C SER A 66 4.25 -1.63 -18.85
N LEU A 67 4.78 -1.37 -20.04
CA LEU A 67 4.00 -1.35 -21.30
C LEU A 67 3.16 -2.60 -21.53
N PRO A 68 3.65 -3.85 -21.37
CA PRO A 68 2.88 -5.05 -21.67
C PRO A 68 1.61 -5.20 -20.81
N VAL A 69 1.61 -4.63 -19.61
CA VAL A 69 0.48 -4.72 -18.66
C VAL A 69 -0.38 -3.46 -18.64
N LEU A 70 0.03 -2.41 -19.34
CA LEU A 70 -0.68 -1.12 -19.37
C LEU A 70 -1.87 -1.17 -20.33
N ASN A 71 -2.88 -1.94 -19.96
CA ASN A 71 -4.07 -2.18 -20.80
C ASN A 71 -5.33 -2.41 -19.93
N PRO A 72 -6.56 -2.28 -20.52
CA PRO A 72 -7.82 -2.43 -19.79
C PRO A 72 -8.11 -3.84 -19.25
N GLN A 73 -7.40 -4.87 -19.73
CA GLN A 73 -7.55 -6.24 -19.22
C GLN A 73 -6.87 -6.42 -17.88
N VAL A 74 -5.84 -5.59 -17.60
CA VAL A 74 -5.07 -5.66 -16.35
C VAL A 74 -5.53 -4.61 -15.34
N PHE A 75 -5.78 -3.37 -15.80
CA PHE A 75 -6.15 -2.27 -14.92
C PHE A 75 -7.52 -1.68 -15.27
N PRO A 76 -8.36 -1.35 -14.27
CA PRO A 76 -9.56 -0.56 -14.49
C PRO A 76 -9.25 0.79 -15.15
N ASP A 77 -10.16 1.30 -15.99
CA ASP A 77 -9.94 2.47 -16.84
C ASP A 77 -9.39 3.69 -16.10
N LEU A 78 -9.94 4.02 -14.93
CA LEU A 78 -9.49 5.17 -14.15
C LEU A 78 -8.07 4.99 -13.64
N LEU A 79 -7.76 3.80 -13.14
CA LEU A 79 -6.43 3.45 -12.65
C LEU A 79 -5.42 3.42 -13.81
N LEU A 80 -5.82 2.84 -14.96
CA LEU A 80 -5.01 2.81 -16.18
C LEU A 80 -4.60 4.22 -16.63
N LYS A 81 -5.56 5.15 -16.70
CA LYS A 81 -5.32 6.56 -17.07
C LYS A 81 -4.35 7.24 -16.08
N LYS A 82 -4.54 7.05 -14.78
CA LYS A 82 -3.67 7.63 -13.75
C LYS A 82 -2.28 7.02 -13.77
N LEU A 83 -2.17 5.71 -13.95
CA LEU A 83 -0.88 5.01 -14.07
C LEU A 83 -0.13 5.44 -15.33
N ALA A 84 -0.80 5.54 -16.48
CA ALA A 84 -0.20 6.03 -17.72
C ALA A 84 0.32 7.48 -17.58
N HIS A 85 -0.43 8.34 -16.88
CA HIS A 85 0.03 9.70 -16.58
C HIS A 85 1.27 9.69 -15.66
N TYR A 86 1.24 8.91 -14.58
CA TYR A 86 2.37 8.78 -13.65
C TYR A 86 3.64 8.26 -14.35
N LEU A 87 3.52 7.30 -15.26
CA LEU A 87 4.64 6.73 -16.01
C LEU A 87 5.29 7.72 -17.01
N ARG A 88 4.69 8.88 -17.31
CA ARG A 88 5.37 9.93 -18.10
C ARG A 88 6.61 10.47 -17.40
N SER A 89 6.53 10.65 -16.07
CA SER A 89 7.65 11.07 -15.23
C SER A 89 7.56 10.38 -13.87
N PRO A 90 7.91 9.08 -13.80
CA PRO A 90 7.77 8.31 -12.56
C PRO A 90 8.72 8.83 -11.48
N LYS A 91 8.21 8.89 -10.26
CA LYS A 91 8.95 9.29 -9.07
C LYS A 91 9.56 8.07 -8.38
N ALA A 92 10.45 8.31 -7.42
CA ALA A 92 11.11 7.28 -6.62
C ALA A 92 10.16 6.33 -5.85
N SER A 93 8.89 6.70 -5.71
CA SER A 93 7.85 5.85 -5.11
C SER A 93 6.51 6.20 -5.71
N SER A 94 5.68 5.19 -5.99
CA SER A 94 4.27 5.36 -6.37
C SER A 94 3.45 6.05 -5.27
N CYS A 95 3.88 5.94 -4.01
CA CYS A 95 3.30 6.68 -2.88
C CYS A 95 3.58 8.19 -2.94
N SER A 96 4.54 8.64 -3.75
CA SER A 96 4.87 10.05 -3.91
C SER A 96 3.89 10.81 -4.82
N ASP A 97 3.04 10.09 -5.55
CA ASP A 97 1.91 10.68 -6.28
C ASP A 97 0.63 10.50 -5.46
N PRO A 98 0.12 11.58 -4.82
CA PRO A 98 -1.04 11.47 -3.94
C PRO A 98 -2.31 10.96 -4.65
N ASN A 99 -2.47 11.29 -5.94
CA ASN A 99 -3.65 10.91 -6.71
C ASN A 99 -3.62 9.42 -7.07
N LEU A 100 -2.46 8.92 -7.52
CA LEU A 100 -2.28 7.49 -7.80
C LEU A 100 -2.38 6.68 -6.51
N TYR A 101 -1.74 7.14 -5.43
CA TYR A 101 -1.79 6.48 -4.13
C TYR A 101 -3.23 6.38 -3.58
N ALA A 102 -3.98 7.50 -3.58
CA ALA A 102 -5.35 7.52 -3.11
C ALA A 102 -6.26 6.59 -3.92
N LEU A 103 -6.05 6.53 -5.25
CA LEU A 103 -6.80 5.64 -6.11
C LEU A 103 -6.45 4.16 -5.86
N LEU A 104 -5.17 3.83 -5.71
CA LEU A 104 -4.75 2.47 -5.36
C LEU A 104 -5.35 1.99 -4.03
N LYS A 105 -5.45 2.88 -3.05
CA LYS A 105 -6.08 2.60 -1.76
C LYS A 105 -7.56 2.23 -1.85
N GLN A 106 -8.29 2.66 -2.89
CA GLN A 106 -9.68 2.26 -3.10
C GLN A 106 -9.82 0.78 -3.48
N TYR A 107 -8.75 0.15 -3.94
CA TYR A 107 -8.67 -1.28 -4.28
C TYR A 107 -8.08 -2.13 -3.14
N ASP A 108 -7.64 -1.53 -2.06
CA ASP A 108 -7.41 -2.29 -0.83
C ASP A 108 -8.75 -2.90 -0.42
N HIS A 109 -8.76 -4.20 -0.12
CA HIS A 109 -9.99 -4.98 0.09
C HIS A 109 -11.05 -4.18 0.85
N PRO A 110 -12.14 -3.73 0.20
CA PRO A 110 -13.14 -2.88 0.85
C PRO A 110 -13.89 -3.58 1.97
N ASP A 111 -13.83 -4.92 1.99
CA ASP A 111 -14.61 -5.74 2.92
C ASP A 111 -13.98 -5.90 4.31
N ASP A 112 -12.71 -5.49 4.48
CA ASP A 112 -11.99 -5.80 5.70
C ASP A 112 -11.63 -4.61 6.59
N THR A 113 -11.56 -3.39 6.07
CA THR A 113 -11.20 -2.22 6.90
C THR A 113 -12.01 -0.97 6.55
N CYS A 114 -12.34 -0.21 7.59
CA CYS A 114 -12.96 1.10 7.49
C CYS A 114 -12.26 2.09 8.43
N LEU A 115 -12.52 3.37 8.27
CA LEU A 115 -12.05 4.35 9.24
C LEU A 115 -12.87 4.23 10.54
N LEU A 116 -12.20 4.26 11.69
CA LEU A 116 -12.86 4.13 13.00
C LEU A 116 -14.01 5.12 13.18
N LYS A 117 -13.90 6.34 12.63
CA LYS A 117 -14.97 7.36 12.67
C LYS A 117 -16.26 6.95 11.95
N THR A 118 -16.23 5.93 11.09
CA THR A 118 -17.43 5.44 10.37
C THR A 118 -18.22 4.42 11.17
N LEU A 119 -17.65 3.93 12.27
CA LEU A 119 -18.32 3.04 13.20
C LEU A 119 -19.19 3.83 14.19
N GLN A 120 -20.11 3.13 14.83
CA GLN A 120 -21.04 3.67 15.82
C GLN A 120 -20.71 3.19 17.24
N VAL A 121 -21.22 3.89 18.23
CA VAL A 121 -21.15 3.47 19.64
C VAL A 121 -21.69 2.05 19.78
N GLY A 122 -20.92 1.18 20.44
CA GLY A 122 -21.25 -0.24 20.60
C GLY A 122 -20.65 -1.16 19.55
N ASP A 123 -20.26 -0.65 18.38
CA ASP A 123 -19.59 -1.46 17.36
C ASP A 123 -18.28 -2.05 17.89
N GLN A 124 -18.04 -3.32 17.54
CA GLN A 124 -16.78 -4.01 17.82
C GLN A 124 -15.89 -4.03 16.59
N PHE A 125 -14.59 -3.93 16.81
CA PHE A 125 -13.61 -3.89 15.73
C PHE A 125 -12.24 -4.45 16.15
N LEU A 126 -11.47 -4.89 15.17
CA LEU A 126 -10.07 -5.28 15.33
C LEU A 126 -9.15 -4.10 14.98
N PHE A 127 -8.19 -3.84 15.85
CA PHE A 127 -7.14 -2.86 15.65
C PHE A 127 -5.84 -3.36 16.30
N ASN A 128 -4.72 -3.37 15.56
CA ASN A 128 -3.42 -3.85 16.05
C ASN A 128 -3.48 -5.22 16.74
N LYS A 129 -4.22 -6.17 16.13
CA LYS A 129 -4.38 -7.55 16.63
C LYS A 129 -5.18 -7.70 17.94
N ALA A 130 -5.85 -6.65 18.40
CA ALA A 130 -6.71 -6.70 19.57
C ALA A 130 -8.14 -6.26 19.21
N SER A 131 -9.12 -6.77 19.96
CA SER A 131 -10.54 -6.45 19.78
C SER A 131 -10.93 -5.30 20.71
N TYR A 132 -11.65 -4.35 20.15
CA TYR A 132 -12.15 -3.16 20.86
C TYR A 132 -13.62 -2.95 20.61
N GLN A 133 -14.26 -2.24 21.54
CA GLN A 133 -15.61 -1.70 21.39
C GLN A 133 -15.56 -0.17 21.37
N TYR A 134 -16.26 0.44 20.43
CA TYR A 134 -16.44 1.88 20.34
C TYR A 134 -17.31 2.37 21.51
N LEU A 135 -16.83 3.25 22.36
CA LEU A 135 -17.59 3.79 23.48
C LEU A 135 -18.08 5.22 23.22
N GLU A 136 -17.19 6.14 22.88
CA GLU A 136 -17.50 7.57 22.79
C GLU A 136 -16.55 8.33 21.87
N LEU A 137 -17.07 9.25 21.08
CA LEU A 137 -16.26 10.19 20.32
C LEU A 137 -15.78 11.32 21.24
N LYS A 138 -14.46 11.47 21.33
CA LYS A 138 -13.77 12.62 21.92
C LYS A 138 -13.17 13.45 20.79
N ARG A 139 -13.28 14.73 20.79
CA ARG A 139 -12.77 15.69 19.78
C ARG A 139 -12.14 15.11 18.50
N THR A 140 -10.96 14.50 18.57
CA THR A 140 -10.23 13.90 17.43
C THR A 140 -9.92 12.41 17.60
N ARG A 141 -10.32 11.81 18.73
CA ARG A 141 -10.09 10.42 19.08
C ARG A 141 -11.37 9.77 19.56
N ILE A 142 -11.40 8.46 19.52
CA ILE A 142 -12.52 7.66 19.99
C ILE A 142 -12.06 6.90 21.22
N LEU A 143 -12.82 7.02 22.30
CA LEU A 143 -12.63 6.20 23.48
C LEU A 143 -13.16 4.80 23.17
N CYS A 144 -12.28 3.80 23.32
CA CYS A 144 -12.54 2.41 23.02
C CYS A 144 -12.21 1.53 24.20
N LEU A 145 -13.00 0.50 24.42
CA LEU A 145 -12.77 -0.54 25.42
C LEU A 145 -12.07 -1.71 24.74
N GLN A 146 -10.89 -2.09 25.22
CA GLN A 146 -10.26 -3.33 24.80
C GLN A 146 -10.98 -4.51 25.47
N ILE A 147 -11.56 -5.39 24.65
CA ILE A 147 -12.49 -6.43 25.14
C ILE A 147 -11.80 -7.41 26.10
N ASN A 148 -10.59 -7.86 25.74
CA ASN A 148 -9.89 -8.88 26.52
C ASN A 148 -9.32 -8.37 27.85
N SER A 149 -8.95 -7.09 27.96
CA SER A 149 -8.30 -6.53 29.13
C SER A 149 -9.20 -5.62 29.98
N GLY A 150 -10.35 -5.20 29.45
CA GLY A 150 -11.22 -4.21 30.07
C GLY A 150 -10.63 -2.79 30.17
N ARG A 151 -9.46 -2.56 29.58
CA ARG A 151 -8.79 -1.25 29.58
C ARG A 151 -9.35 -0.34 28.50
N LYS A 152 -9.38 0.95 28.81
CA LYS A 152 -9.86 1.99 27.88
C LYS A 152 -8.68 2.64 27.17
N TYR A 153 -8.85 2.90 25.87
CA TYR A 153 -7.84 3.52 25.01
C TYR A 153 -8.45 4.62 24.15
N LEU A 154 -7.68 5.65 23.87
CA LEU A 154 -8.04 6.70 22.92
C LEU A 154 -7.37 6.40 21.58
N ILE A 155 -8.16 5.97 20.60
CA ILE A 155 -7.71 5.65 19.25
C ILE A 155 -8.08 6.80 18.31
N ALA A 156 -7.17 7.15 17.39
CA ALA A 156 -7.42 8.20 16.40
C ALA A 156 -8.65 7.87 15.55
N GLN A 157 -9.57 8.81 15.36
CA GLN A 157 -10.78 8.59 14.56
C GLN A 157 -10.52 8.21 13.10
N ILE A 158 -9.31 8.54 12.58
CA ILE A 158 -8.86 8.19 11.23
C ILE A 158 -8.12 6.84 11.17
N ALA A 159 -8.04 6.10 12.27
CA ALA A 159 -7.43 4.77 12.28
C ALA A 159 -8.20 3.82 11.37
N SER A 160 -7.47 3.02 10.59
CA SER A 160 -8.03 1.93 9.81
C SER A 160 -8.27 0.73 10.72
N VAL A 161 -9.51 0.26 10.80
CA VAL A 161 -9.95 -0.83 11.67
C VAL A 161 -10.82 -1.82 10.89
N LYS A 162 -10.86 -3.07 11.34
CA LYS A 162 -11.74 -4.09 10.76
C LYS A 162 -12.97 -4.24 11.66
N LYS A 163 -14.16 -3.90 11.14
CA LYS A 163 -15.42 -4.12 11.87
C LYS A 163 -15.63 -5.61 12.11
N ILE A 164 -15.97 -5.98 13.33
CA ILE A 164 -16.41 -7.34 13.66
C ILE A 164 -17.93 -7.34 13.47
N SER A 165 -18.41 -8.08 12.45
CA SER A 165 -19.84 -8.33 12.31
C SER A 165 -20.30 -9.17 13.51
N SER A 166 -21.32 -8.73 14.22
CA SER A 166 -22.05 -9.61 15.13
C SER A 166 -22.62 -10.72 14.25
N SER A 167 -22.09 -11.93 14.34
CA SER A 167 -22.79 -13.10 13.84
C SER A 167 -24.12 -13.13 14.60
N ASP A 168 -25.21 -12.93 13.89
CA ASP A 168 -26.54 -13.21 14.42
C ASP A 168 -26.52 -14.64 14.94
N GLY A 169 -26.58 -14.77 16.25
CA GLY A 169 -26.74 -16.03 16.93
C GLY A 169 -28.17 -16.55 16.75
#